data_52bd12d8a6007161d0760f7d2977a11f
#
_entry.id   52bd12d8a6007161d0760f7d2977a11f
#
_cell.length_a   1.000
_cell.length_b   1.000
_cell.length_c   1.000
_cell.angle_alpha   90.00
_cell.angle_beta   90.00
_cell.angle_gamma   90.00
#
_symmetry.space_group_name_H-M   'P 1'
#
loop_
_entity.id
_entity.type
_entity.pdbx_description
1 polymer ?
#
loop_
_entity_poly.entity_id
_entity_poly.type
_entity_poly.pdbx_seq_one_letter_code
_entity_poly.pdbx_strand_id
1 'polypeptide(L)'
;SVIHGLADSQDIRATRRCLAELNTERINLPKFDCGESGSTLRFLIPIALALRGGGIFTGHGRLMERPQKPYFDIFDEKGIRYEQKDGVLAVEGRLTPGKYRLPGNVSSQFFTGLLMALPLLDGPSVVIPTTPLESEGYIGMTLDAMREFGIDIASTRSLPPHYLISGGSRYQTAEATVEGDWSQAAFWHAANCLGCTVDVRGVSQHSAQGDRV
;
A
#
# COMPACT_ATOMS: atom_id res chain seq x y z
N SER A 1 -3.28 -10.69 14.70
CA SER A 1 -4.39 -10.89 13.76
C SER A 1 -4.29 -12.24 13.09
N VAL A 2 -5.45 -12.80 12.72
CA VAL A 2 -5.56 -14.02 11.92
C VAL A 2 -6.11 -13.65 10.56
N ILE A 3 -5.46 -14.10 9.49
CA ILE A 3 -5.90 -13.83 8.12
C ILE A 3 -6.10 -15.16 7.40
N HIS A 4 -7.32 -15.41 6.96
CA HIS A 4 -7.70 -16.59 6.21
C HIS A 4 -7.69 -16.32 4.70
N GLY A 5 -7.57 -17.37 3.88
CA GLY A 5 -7.65 -17.26 2.42
C GLY A 5 -6.41 -16.64 1.75
N LEU A 6 -5.29 -16.51 2.47
CA LEU A 6 -4.04 -16.02 1.87
C LEU A 6 -3.55 -16.99 0.80
N ALA A 7 -3.41 -16.51 -0.43
CA ALA A 7 -2.73 -17.22 -1.49
C ALA A 7 -1.22 -17.30 -1.24
N ASP A 8 -0.57 -18.31 -1.79
CA ASP A 8 0.90 -18.44 -1.75
C ASP A 8 1.50 -17.84 -3.03
N SER A 9 1.66 -16.52 -3.06
CA SER A 9 2.32 -15.80 -4.17
C SER A 9 3.69 -15.25 -3.76
N GLN A 10 4.52 -14.94 -4.74
CA GLN A 10 5.82 -14.32 -4.49
C GLN A 10 5.69 -12.98 -3.77
N ASP A 11 4.70 -12.16 -4.14
CA ASP A 11 4.42 -10.86 -3.53
C ASP A 11 4.01 -10.99 -2.06
N ILE A 12 3.14 -11.95 -1.73
CA ILE A 12 2.73 -12.22 -0.35
C ILE A 12 3.92 -12.69 0.48
N ARG A 13 4.76 -13.58 -0.08
CA ARG A 13 5.98 -14.02 0.61
C ARG A 13 6.96 -12.86 0.86
N ALA A 14 7.14 -11.97 -0.12
CA ALA A 14 7.97 -10.78 0.03
C ALA A 14 7.43 -9.86 1.12
N THR A 15 6.12 -9.56 1.10
CA THR A 15 5.47 -8.73 2.13
C THR A 15 5.65 -9.33 3.52
N ARG A 16 5.44 -10.64 3.69
CA ARG A 16 5.61 -11.32 4.99
C ARG A 16 7.05 -11.24 5.51
N ARG A 17 8.06 -11.45 4.64
CA ARG A 17 9.48 -11.27 5.01
C ARG A 17 9.75 -9.85 5.47
N CYS A 18 9.30 -8.88 4.72
CA CYS A 18 9.49 -7.46 5.05
C CYS A 18 8.78 -7.06 6.36
N LEU A 19 7.58 -7.56 6.62
CA LEU A 19 6.90 -7.33 7.90
C LEU A 19 7.62 -7.98 9.08
N ALA A 20 8.22 -9.15 8.89
CA ALA A 20 9.05 -9.79 9.91
C ALA A 20 10.29 -8.92 10.23
N GLU A 21 10.96 -8.39 9.20
CA GLU A 21 12.11 -7.50 9.38
C GLU A 21 11.70 -6.17 10.04
N LEU A 22 10.53 -5.62 9.71
CA LEU A 22 10.01 -4.40 10.33
C LEU A 22 9.85 -4.54 11.86
N ASN A 23 9.49 -5.73 12.34
CA ASN A 23 9.30 -6.04 13.76
C ASN A 23 10.61 -6.42 14.49
N THR A 24 11.73 -6.50 13.79
CA THR A 24 13.01 -6.85 14.42
C THR A 24 13.55 -5.65 15.20
N GLU A 25 13.85 -5.83 16.48
CA GLU A 25 14.50 -4.81 17.30
C GLU A 25 15.99 -4.71 16.94
N ARG A 26 16.33 -3.79 16.06
CA ARG A 26 17.72 -3.48 15.67
C ARG A 26 17.95 -1.98 15.74
N ILE A 27 19.19 -1.59 16.07
CA ILE A 27 19.62 -0.19 16.09
C ILE A 27 19.74 0.37 14.66
N ASN A 28 20.15 -0.46 13.71
CA ASN A 28 20.32 -0.06 12.32
C ASN A 28 18.98 -0.07 11.56
N LEU A 29 18.92 0.69 10.46
CA LEU A 29 17.78 0.68 9.55
C LEU A 29 17.48 -0.75 9.05
N PRO A 30 16.22 -1.17 9.06
CA PRO A 30 15.82 -2.48 8.56
C PRO A 30 16.09 -2.60 7.05
N LYS A 31 16.38 -3.82 6.60
CA LYS A 31 16.64 -4.15 5.20
C LYS A 31 15.49 -4.96 4.63
N PHE A 32 14.80 -4.41 3.65
CA PHE A 32 13.62 -4.98 3.03
C PHE A 32 13.94 -5.54 1.64
N ASP A 33 13.89 -6.85 1.47
CA ASP A 33 13.87 -7.49 0.16
C ASP A 33 12.42 -7.61 -0.32
N CYS A 34 12.04 -6.70 -1.20
CA CYS A 34 10.68 -6.61 -1.74
C CYS A 34 10.42 -7.60 -2.90
N GLY A 35 11.40 -8.41 -3.29
CA GLY A 35 11.26 -9.29 -4.46
C GLY A 35 10.99 -8.50 -5.73
N GLU A 36 9.94 -8.83 -6.46
CA GLU A 36 9.45 -8.05 -7.61
C GLU A 36 8.17 -7.26 -7.30
N SER A 37 7.75 -7.24 -6.03
CA SER A 37 6.49 -6.66 -5.58
C SER A 37 6.53 -5.13 -5.45
N GLY A 38 5.90 -4.44 -6.39
CA GLY A 38 5.74 -2.99 -6.35
C GLY A 38 4.87 -2.50 -5.20
N SER A 39 3.85 -3.26 -4.82
CA SER A 39 2.99 -2.96 -3.67
C SER A 39 3.77 -3.08 -2.36
N THR A 40 4.51 -4.16 -2.16
CA THR A 40 5.37 -4.33 -0.97
C THR A 40 6.32 -3.16 -0.80
N LEU A 41 7.04 -2.77 -1.85
CA LEU A 41 7.98 -1.65 -1.82
C LEU A 41 7.26 -0.34 -1.43
N ARG A 42 6.21 0.02 -2.17
CA ARG A 42 5.54 1.32 -2.00
C ARG A 42 4.76 1.44 -0.69
N PHE A 43 4.21 0.34 -0.18
CA PHE A 43 3.51 0.36 1.10
C PHE A 43 4.49 0.48 2.27
N LEU A 44 5.62 -0.24 2.20
CA LEU A 44 6.56 -0.28 3.32
C LEU A 44 7.43 0.97 3.46
N ILE A 45 7.70 1.71 2.40
CA ILE A 45 8.49 2.94 2.48
C ILE A 45 7.93 3.91 3.53
N PRO A 46 6.68 4.38 3.45
CA PRO A 46 6.14 5.30 4.47
C PRO A 46 5.91 4.63 5.83
N ILE A 47 5.58 3.33 5.87
CA ILE A 47 5.43 2.58 7.12
C ILE A 47 6.77 2.50 7.87
N ALA A 48 7.87 2.20 7.17
CA ALA A 48 9.20 2.15 7.75
C ALA A 48 9.65 3.55 8.25
N LEU A 49 9.33 4.61 7.51
CA LEU A 49 9.59 5.98 7.97
C LEU A 49 8.80 6.33 9.24
N ALA A 50 7.54 5.89 9.34
CA ALA A 50 6.71 6.15 10.51
C ALA A 50 7.18 5.37 11.76
N LEU A 51 7.59 4.11 11.59
CA LEU A 51 7.87 3.20 12.71
C LEU A 51 9.35 3.08 13.06
N ARG A 52 10.25 3.19 12.08
CA ARG A 52 11.67 2.84 12.22
C ARG A 52 12.61 3.98 11.81
N GLY A 53 12.09 5.11 11.38
CA GLY A 53 12.91 6.22 10.87
C GLY A 53 13.53 5.95 9.51
N GLY A 54 13.00 4.97 8.75
CA GLY A 54 13.42 4.65 7.40
C GLY A 54 13.73 3.17 7.18
N GLY A 55 14.42 2.88 6.08
CA GLY A 55 14.79 1.52 5.69
C GLY A 55 15.67 1.48 4.45
N ILE A 56 16.24 0.33 4.19
CA ILE A 56 17.01 0.00 3.00
C ILE A 56 16.20 -1.01 2.19
N PHE A 57 15.78 -0.64 0.99
CA PHE A 57 14.91 -1.42 0.14
C PHE A 57 15.67 -1.95 -1.06
N THR A 58 15.50 -3.25 -1.33
CA THR A 58 16.04 -3.94 -2.50
C THR A 58 14.93 -4.70 -3.22
N GLY A 59 15.18 -5.07 -4.44
CA GLY A 59 14.25 -5.87 -5.24
C GLY A 59 14.92 -6.54 -6.42
N HIS A 60 14.17 -7.39 -7.10
CA HIS A 60 14.62 -8.16 -8.26
C HIS A 60 13.94 -7.68 -9.54
N GLY A 61 14.43 -8.18 -10.67
CA GLY A 61 13.92 -7.81 -11.98
C GLY A 61 13.98 -6.30 -12.19
N ARG A 62 12.87 -5.72 -12.60
CA ARG A 62 12.77 -4.28 -12.88
C ARG A 62 12.16 -3.46 -11.74
N LEU A 63 12.01 -4.03 -10.53
CA LEU A 63 11.33 -3.34 -9.42
C LEU A 63 11.99 -2.02 -9.08
N MET A 64 13.31 -2.01 -8.94
CA MET A 64 14.06 -0.83 -8.51
C MET A 64 14.24 0.21 -9.62
N GLU A 65 13.89 -0.12 -10.87
CA GLU A 65 13.82 0.83 -11.99
C GLU A 65 12.49 1.59 -12.03
N ARG A 66 11.46 1.10 -11.34
CA ARG A 66 10.14 1.73 -11.34
C ARG A 66 10.19 3.08 -10.64
N PRO A 67 9.57 4.14 -11.22
CA PRO A 67 9.60 5.48 -10.64
C PRO A 67 9.05 5.52 -9.21
N GLN A 68 9.78 6.20 -8.33
CA GLN A 68 9.35 6.51 -6.96
C GLN A 68 9.17 8.03 -6.76
N LYS A 69 9.14 8.80 -7.85
CA LYS A 69 9.06 10.27 -7.83
C LYS A 69 7.96 10.83 -6.90
N PRO A 70 6.72 10.29 -6.83
CA PRO A 70 5.72 10.82 -5.90
C PRO A 70 6.16 10.82 -4.44
N TYR A 71 6.96 9.83 -4.02
CA TYR A 71 7.55 9.84 -2.69
C TYR A 71 8.76 10.77 -2.59
N PHE A 72 9.60 10.83 -3.61
CA PHE A 72 10.77 11.71 -3.60
C PHE A 72 10.38 13.17 -3.48
N ASP A 73 9.31 13.62 -4.17
CA ASP A 73 8.79 14.97 -4.05
C ASP A 73 8.32 15.26 -2.60
N ILE A 74 7.69 14.31 -1.93
CA ILE A 74 7.31 14.41 -0.52
C ILE A 74 8.56 14.43 0.38
N PHE A 75 9.58 13.65 0.07
CA PHE A 75 10.81 13.59 0.86
C PHE A 75 11.58 14.90 0.79
N ASP A 76 11.67 15.49 -0.39
CA ASP A 76 12.28 16.80 -0.58
C ASP A 76 11.53 17.89 0.21
N GLU A 77 10.18 17.90 0.17
CA GLU A 77 9.35 18.85 0.96
C GLU A 77 9.54 18.67 2.47
N LYS A 78 9.71 17.43 2.95
CA LYS A 78 9.77 17.10 4.37
C LYS A 78 11.18 16.93 4.94
N GLY A 79 12.21 17.11 4.13
CA GLY A 79 13.61 16.95 4.54
C GLY A 79 13.99 15.51 4.90
N ILE A 80 13.34 14.53 4.29
CA ILE A 80 13.67 13.11 4.41
C ILE A 80 14.79 12.79 3.44
N ARG A 81 15.87 12.20 3.93
CA ARG A 81 17.01 11.80 3.10
C ARG A 81 16.70 10.52 2.34
N TYR A 82 17.10 10.46 1.10
CA TYR A 82 17.02 9.25 0.29
C TYR A 82 18.17 9.17 -0.71
N GLU A 83 18.56 7.95 -1.04
CA GLU A 83 19.52 7.65 -2.10
C GLU A 83 19.05 6.40 -2.85
N GLN A 84 18.97 6.49 -4.16
CA GLN A 84 18.68 5.34 -5.02
C GLN A 84 19.86 5.09 -5.94
N LYS A 85 20.59 4.00 -5.70
CA LYS A 85 21.80 3.63 -6.44
C LYS A 85 21.98 2.12 -6.46
N ASP A 86 22.49 1.59 -7.56
CA ASP A 86 22.87 0.18 -7.74
C ASP A 86 21.75 -0.82 -7.33
N GLY A 87 20.49 -0.51 -7.66
CA GLY A 87 19.34 -1.36 -7.32
C GLY A 87 18.93 -1.32 -5.84
N VAL A 88 19.44 -0.35 -5.09
CA VAL A 88 19.10 -0.14 -3.68
C VAL A 88 18.46 1.24 -3.51
N LEU A 89 17.40 1.31 -2.73
CA LEU A 89 16.81 2.56 -2.25
C LEU A 89 16.99 2.63 -0.73
N ALA A 90 17.81 3.56 -0.27
CA ALA A 90 17.92 3.89 1.15
C ALA A 90 17.07 5.13 1.45
N VAL A 91 16.29 5.08 2.52
CA VAL A 91 15.46 6.20 2.98
C VAL A 91 15.67 6.38 4.47
N GLU A 92 15.94 7.62 4.93
CA GLU A 92 16.20 7.92 6.32
C GLU A 92 15.57 9.26 6.74
N GLY A 93 14.77 9.24 7.79
CA GLY A 93 14.08 10.40 8.34
C GLY A 93 12.79 10.00 9.04
N ARG A 94 11.93 10.98 9.28
CA ARG A 94 10.63 10.74 9.91
C ARG A 94 9.53 11.44 9.13
N LEU A 95 8.43 10.74 8.93
CA LEU A 95 7.20 11.38 8.50
C LEU A 95 6.70 12.28 9.64
N THR A 96 6.20 13.45 9.30
CA THR A 96 5.58 14.39 10.23
C THR A 96 4.13 14.62 9.86
N PRO A 97 3.23 14.85 10.82
CA PRO A 97 1.85 15.22 10.52
C PRO A 97 1.78 16.41 9.55
N GLY A 98 0.70 16.50 8.78
CA GLY A 98 0.49 17.62 7.88
C GLY A 98 -0.04 17.25 6.50
N LYS A 99 0.27 18.07 5.50
CA LYS A 99 -0.23 17.91 4.14
C LYS A 99 0.72 17.04 3.30
N TYR A 100 0.11 16.13 2.52
CA TYR A 100 0.79 15.23 1.60
C TYR A 100 0.11 15.36 0.23
N ARG A 101 0.81 15.96 -0.73
CA ARG A 101 0.30 16.17 -2.09
C ARG A 101 1.01 15.22 -3.04
N LEU A 102 0.24 14.50 -3.85
CA LEU A 102 0.81 13.61 -4.85
C LEU A 102 -0.13 13.44 -6.05
N PRO A 103 0.42 13.14 -7.24
CA PRO A 103 -0.40 12.94 -8.44
C PRO A 103 -1.24 11.68 -8.32
N GLY A 104 -2.55 11.79 -8.62
CA GLY A 104 -3.50 10.67 -8.61
C GLY A 104 -3.39 9.74 -9.82
N ASN A 105 -2.75 10.21 -10.89
CA ASN A 105 -2.65 9.52 -12.19
C ASN A 105 -1.35 8.71 -12.37
N VAL A 106 -0.60 8.43 -11.32
CA VAL A 106 0.62 7.61 -11.39
C VAL A 106 0.38 6.20 -10.88
N SER A 107 -0.07 6.07 -9.64
CA SER A 107 -0.43 4.79 -9.03
C SER A 107 -1.12 5.00 -7.68
N SER A 108 -2.20 4.27 -7.45
CA SER A 108 -2.89 4.24 -6.14
C SER A 108 -2.01 3.70 -5.00
N GLN A 109 -0.96 2.93 -5.31
CA GLN A 109 -0.07 2.35 -4.30
C GLN A 109 0.65 3.40 -3.45
N PHE A 110 0.94 4.59 -4.00
CA PHE A 110 1.52 5.69 -3.23
C PHE A 110 0.55 6.24 -2.19
N PHE A 111 -0.74 6.32 -2.54
CA PHE A 111 -1.81 6.69 -1.60
C PHE A 111 -1.96 5.63 -0.51
N THR A 112 -2.09 4.37 -0.88
CA THR A 112 -2.22 3.24 0.04
C THR A 112 -1.10 3.23 1.08
N GLY A 113 0.16 3.38 0.66
CA GLY A 113 1.29 3.41 1.60
C GLY A 113 1.20 4.56 2.60
N LEU A 114 0.85 5.78 2.16
CA LEU A 114 0.66 6.92 3.06
C LEU A 114 -0.54 6.72 3.98
N LEU A 115 -1.69 6.27 3.45
CA LEU A 115 -2.89 6.02 4.24
C LEU A 115 -2.64 5.01 5.36
N MET A 116 -1.84 3.97 5.10
CA MET A 116 -1.45 2.99 6.13
C MET A 116 -0.47 3.54 7.17
N ALA A 117 0.39 4.49 6.82
CA ALA A 117 1.43 5.00 7.70
C ALA A 117 0.98 6.20 8.54
N LEU A 118 0.23 7.14 7.95
CA LEU A 118 -0.10 8.43 8.59
C LEU A 118 -0.96 8.32 9.84
N PRO A 119 -1.87 7.34 10.02
CA PRO A 119 -2.59 7.18 11.28
C PRO A 119 -1.69 6.92 12.48
N LEU A 120 -0.48 6.38 12.26
CA LEU A 120 0.49 6.07 13.32
C LEU A 120 1.23 7.30 13.86
N LEU A 121 1.13 8.45 13.19
CA LEU A 121 1.80 9.69 13.59
C LEU A 121 1.03 10.43 14.68
N ASP A 122 1.73 11.18 15.53
CA ASP A 122 1.15 11.93 16.66
C ASP A 122 0.47 13.24 16.23
N GLY A 123 -0.36 13.23 15.23
CA GLY A 123 -1.10 14.42 14.81
C GLY A 123 -1.82 14.27 13.46
N PRO A 124 -2.68 15.23 13.13
CA PRO A 124 -3.52 15.13 11.94
C PRO A 124 -2.74 15.28 10.65
N SER A 125 -3.17 14.55 9.64
CA SER A 125 -2.62 14.63 8.29
C SER A 125 -3.74 14.68 7.25
N VAL A 126 -3.42 15.16 6.06
CA VAL A 126 -4.31 15.12 4.91
C VAL A 126 -3.54 14.68 3.67
N VAL A 127 -4.08 13.71 2.96
CA VAL A 127 -3.57 13.26 1.66
C VAL A 127 -4.42 13.88 0.56
N ILE A 128 -3.77 14.59 -0.36
CA ILE A 128 -4.42 15.42 -1.37
C ILE A 128 -3.96 14.96 -2.75
N PRO A 129 -4.82 14.32 -3.55
CA PRO A 129 -4.53 14.07 -4.95
C PRO A 129 -4.45 15.41 -5.71
N THR A 130 -3.40 15.62 -6.51
CA THR A 130 -3.22 16.83 -7.32
C THR A 130 -3.74 16.71 -8.74
N THR A 131 -4.08 15.49 -9.16
CA THR A 131 -4.76 15.16 -10.43
C THR A 131 -5.89 14.17 -10.14
N PRO A 132 -6.82 13.91 -11.09
CA PRO A 132 -7.80 12.85 -10.95
C PRO A 132 -7.16 11.53 -10.55
N LEU A 133 -7.88 10.75 -9.73
CA LEU A 133 -7.40 9.43 -9.29
C LEU A 133 -7.62 8.40 -10.39
N GLU A 134 -6.55 7.76 -10.82
CA GLU A 134 -6.62 6.50 -11.54
C GLU A 134 -6.68 5.35 -10.52
N SER A 135 -7.51 4.36 -10.75
CA SER A 135 -7.64 3.21 -9.86
C SER A 135 -8.15 3.55 -8.44
N GLU A 136 -9.15 4.43 -8.33
CA GLU A 136 -9.79 4.83 -7.06
C GLU A 136 -10.32 3.63 -6.26
N GLY A 137 -10.79 2.57 -6.93
CA GLY A 137 -11.26 1.35 -6.28
C GLY A 137 -10.23 0.70 -5.37
N TYR A 138 -8.94 0.73 -5.72
CA TYR A 138 -7.88 0.20 -4.84
C TYR A 138 -7.66 1.02 -3.58
N ILE A 139 -7.93 2.33 -3.62
CA ILE A 139 -7.92 3.17 -2.42
C ILE A 139 -9.12 2.81 -1.55
N GLY A 140 -10.30 2.60 -2.14
CA GLY A 140 -11.49 2.12 -1.44
C GLY A 140 -11.20 0.80 -0.70
N MET A 141 -10.64 -0.19 -1.38
CA MET A 141 -10.21 -1.46 -0.75
C MET A 141 -9.23 -1.25 0.41
N THR A 142 -8.30 -0.29 0.28
CA THR A 142 -7.38 0.06 1.36
C THR A 142 -8.12 0.58 2.57
N LEU A 143 -9.06 1.51 2.39
CA LEU A 143 -9.85 2.09 3.48
C LEU A 143 -10.75 1.06 4.16
N ASP A 144 -11.34 0.15 3.38
CA ASP A 144 -12.17 -0.93 3.92
C ASP A 144 -11.33 -1.89 4.76
N ALA A 145 -10.18 -2.35 4.25
CA ALA A 145 -9.26 -3.18 5.01
C ALA A 145 -8.77 -2.47 6.29
N MET A 146 -8.42 -1.19 6.22
CA MET A 146 -7.98 -0.44 7.40
C MET A 146 -9.09 -0.34 8.46
N ARG A 147 -10.34 -0.20 8.05
CA ARG A 147 -11.51 -0.15 8.96
C ARG A 147 -11.70 -1.47 9.71
N GLU A 148 -11.47 -2.62 9.06
CA GLU A 148 -11.48 -3.92 9.73
C GLU A 148 -10.44 -4.02 10.85
N PHE A 149 -9.33 -3.30 10.71
CA PHE A 149 -8.26 -3.23 11.71
C PHE A 149 -8.35 -1.98 12.60
N GLY A 150 -9.51 -1.35 12.70
CA GLY A 150 -9.82 -0.28 13.65
C GLY A 150 -9.34 1.11 13.23
N ILE A 151 -8.93 1.32 11.98
CA ILE A 151 -8.53 2.64 11.45
C ILE A 151 -9.60 3.14 10.49
N ASP A 152 -10.27 4.22 10.85
CA ASP A 152 -11.21 4.90 9.97
C ASP A 152 -10.64 6.23 9.46
N ILE A 153 -10.71 6.43 8.15
CA ILE A 153 -10.23 7.64 7.46
C ILE A 153 -11.40 8.28 6.74
N ALA A 154 -11.69 9.52 7.11
CA ALA A 154 -12.71 10.29 6.44
C ALA A 154 -12.20 10.84 5.11
N SER A 155 -13.10 10.95 4.13
CA SER A 155 -12.81 11.62 2.86
C SER A 155 -13.75 12.82 2.64
N THR A 156 -13.25 13.83 1.94
CA THR A 156 -14.07 14.97 1.53
C THR A 156 -14.94 14.61 0.32
N ARG A 157 -15.97 15.43 0.07
CA ARG A 157 -16.82 15.32 -1.13
C ARG A 157 -16.23 16.06 -2.36
N SER A 158 -15.00 16.57 -2.27
CA SER A 158 -14.32 17.20 -3.41
C SER A 158 -13.94 16.16 -4.47
N LEU A 159 -13.69 16.59 -5.69
CA LEU A 159 -13.22 15.77 -6.80
C LEU A 159 -11.89 16.33 -7.30
N PRO A 160 -10.77 15.61 -7.09
CA PRO A 160 -10.65 14.35 -6.35
C PRO A 160 -10.87 14.52 -4.83
N PRO A 161 -11.22 13.44 -4.10
CA PRO A 161 -11.44 13.51 -2.66
C PRO A 161 -10.11 13.69 -1.92
N HIS A 162 -10.13 14.45 -0.81
CA HIS A 162 -9.02 14.51 0.13
C HIS A 162 -9.26 13.52 1.27
N TYR A 163 -8.22 12.83 1.73
CA TYR A 163 -8.30 11.86 2.83
C TYR A 163 -7.82 12.53 4.11
N LEU A 164 -8.68 12.52 5.13
CA LEU A 164 -8.47 13.22 6.41
C LEU A 164 -8.09 12.19 7.48
N ILE A 165 -6.88 12.28 7.99
CA ILE A 165 -6.30 11.34 8.95
C ILE A 165 -6.12 12.05 10.29
N SER A 166 -6.71 11.52 11.36
CA SER A 166 -6.62 12.11 12.71
C SER A 166 -5.23 11.96 13.34
N GLY A 167 -4.52 10.89 13.05
CA GLY A 167 -3.27 10.53 13.72
C GLY A 167 -3.47 9.97 15.14
N GLY A 168 -2.39 9.53 15.77
CA GLY A 168 -2.41 8.94 17.12
C GLY A 168 -3.15 7.59 17.20
N SER A 169 -3.48 6.99 16.08
CA SER A 169 -4.24 5.76 16.01
C SER A 169 -3.33 4.53 16.09
N ARG A 170 -3.89 3.42 16.50
CA ARG A 170 -3.21 2.12 16.52
C ARG A 170 -4.08 1.07 15.85
N TYR A 171 -3.48 0.29 14.97
CA TYR A 171 -4.13 -0.88 14.39
C TYR A 171 -4.51 -1.88 15.48
N GLN A 172 -5.72 -2.39 15.40
CA GLN A 172 -6.24 -3.40 16.33
C GLN A 172 -6.06 -4.79 15.73
N THR A 173 -6.02 -5.78 16.61
CA THR A 173 -6.06 -7.17 16.14
C THR A 173 -7.46 -7.51 15.63
N ALA A 174 -7.52 -8.15 14.48
CA ALA A 174 -8.75 -8.61 13.88
C ALA A 174 -8.57 -10.00 13.27
N GLU A 175 -9.68 -10.65 12.96
CA GLU A 175 -9.75 -11.84 12.13
C GLU A 175 -10.39 -11.43 10.81
N ALA A 176 -9.68 -11.64 9.70
CA ALA A 176 -10.12 -11.24 8.36
C ALA A 176 -9.98 -12.39 7.37
N THR A 177 -10.86 -12.41 6.38
CA THR A 177 -10.78 -13.37 5.27
C THR A 177 -10.55 -12.64 3.97
N VAL A 178 -9.46 -12.99 3.26
CA VAL A 178 -9.17 -12.46 1.93
C VAL A 178 -10.12 -13.09 0.94
N GLU A 179 -10.87 -12.27 0.21
CA GLU A 179 -11.73 -12.72 -0.87
C GLU A 179 -10.94 -13.14 -2.12
N GLY A 180 -11.60 -13.84 -3.05
CA GLY A 180 -11.00 -14.19 -4.35
C GLY A 180 -10.67 -12.95 -5.19
N ASP A 181 -9.66 -13.07 -6.02
CA ASP A 181 -9.16 -12.02 -6.90
C ASP A 181 -9.98 -11.95 -8.19
N TRP A 182 -10.75 -10.88 -8.37
CA TRP A 182 -11.56 -10.64 -9.56
C TRP A 182 -10.72 -10.44 -10.82
N SER A 183 -9.51 -9.85 -10.71
CA SER A 183 -8.61 -9.72 -11.84
C SER A 183 -8.19 -11.08 -12.40
N GLN A 184 -7.93 -12.05 -11.50
CA GLN A 184 -7.66 -13.43 -11.90
C GLN A 184 -8.92 -14.15 -12.40
N ALA A 185 -10.06 -13.94 -11.75
CA ALA A 185 -11.33 -14.52 -12.14
C ALA A 185 -11.77 -14.11 -13.55
N ALA A 186 -11.48 -12.86 -13.96
CA ALA A 186 -11.83 -12.33 -15.28
C ALA A 186 -11.28 -13.17 -16.44
N PHE A 187 -10.07 -13.74 -16.31
CA PHE A 187 -9.50 -14.62 -17.32
C PHE A 187 -10.34 -15.89 -17.53
N TRP A 188 -10.84 -16.47 -16.43
CA TRP A 188 -11.69 -17.66 -16.49
C TRP A 188 -13.09 -17.35 -16.99
N HIS A 189 -13.64 -16.19 -16.65
CA HIS A 189 -14.91 -15.73 -17.24
C HIS A 189 -14.77 -15.49 -18.74
N ALA A 190 -13.67 -14.89 -19.19
CA ALA A 190 -13.39 -14.75 -20.62
C ALA A 190 -13.26 -16.12 -21.34
N ALA A 191 -12.61 -17.11 -20.71
CA ALA A 191 -12.53 -18.46 -21.23
C ALA A 191 -13.92 -19.10 -21.37
N ASN A 192 -14.83 -18.87 -20.43
CA ASN A 192 -16.21 -19.35 -20.50
C ASN A 192 -16.97 -18.71 -21.69
N CYS A 193 -16.75 -17.44 -21.98
CA CYS A 193 -17.30 -16.80 -23.18
C CYS A 193 -16.80 -17.42 -24.49
N LEU A 194 -15.63 -18.08 -24.45
CA LEU A 194 -15.06 -18.79 -25.61
C LEU A 194 -15.43 -20.27 -25.65
N GLY A 195 -16.40 -20.72 -24.85
CA GLY A 195 -16.94 -22.09 -24.86
C GLY A 195 -16.30 -23.04 -23.84
N CYS A 196 -15.44 -22.54 -22.91
CA CYS A 196 -14.99 -23.34 -21.78
C CYS A 196 -16.09 -23.45 -20.71
N THR A 197 -15.94 -24.41 -19.80
CA THR A 197 -16.84 -24.57 -18.65
C THR A 197 -15.99 -24.60 -17.39
N VAL A 198 -15.71 -23.42 -16.82
CA VAL A 198 -14.93 -23.24 -15.59
C VAL A 198 -15.84 -22.66 -14.53
N ASP A 199 -15.93 -23.34 -13.37
CA ASP A 199 -16.66 -22.86 -12.20
C ASP A 199 -15.70 -22.00 -11.35
N VAL A 200 -15.92 -20.68 -11.33
CA VAL A 200 -15.12 -19.71 -10.56
C VAL A 200 -15.76 -19.54 -9.18
N ARG A 201 -15.00 -19.86 -8.13
CA ARG A 201 -15.48 -19.80 -6.74
C ARG A 201 -14.63 -18.85 -5.90
N GLY A 202 -15.21 -18.39 -4.78
CA GLY A 202 -14.50 -17.56 -3.79
C GLY A 202 -14.44 -16.08 -4.13
N VAL A 203 -15.05 -15.63 -5.23
CA VAL A 203 -15.23 -14.20 -5.54
C VAL A 203 -16.59 -13.71 -5.04
N SER A 204 -16.63 -12.47 -4.54
CA SER A 204 -17.85 -11.86 -4.03
C SER A 204 -18.45 -10.87 -5.03
N GLN A 205 -19.76 -10.97 -5.26
CA GLN A 205 -20.48 -9.96 -6.07
C GLN A 205 -20.58 -8.59 -5.38
N HIS A 206 -20.28 -8.52 -4.07
CA HIS A 206 -20.24 -7.29 -3.30
C HIS A 206 -18.82 -6.76 -3.11
N SER A 207 -17.85 -7.34 -3.82
CA SER A 207 -16.45 -6.93 -3.76
C SER A 207 -16.26 -5.45 -4.12
N ALA A 208 -15.34 -4.77 -3.42
CA ALA A 208 -14.87 -3.44 -3.77
C ALA A 208 -13.82 -3.44 -4.89
N GLN A 209 -13.41 -4.61 -5.40
CA GLN A 209 -12.44 -4.73 -6.49
C GLN A 209 -13.02 -4.11 -7.77
N GLY A 210 -12.23 -3.27 -8.44
CA GLY A 210 -12.66 -2.54 -9.65
C GLY A 210 -12.92 -3.45 -10.85
N ASP A 211 -12.32 -4.64 -10.87
CA ASP A 211 -12.42 -5.62 -11.96
C ASP A 211 -13.64 -6.57 -11.79
N ARG A 212 -14.48 -6.34 -10.81
CA ARG A 212 -15.73 -7.09 -10.62
C ARG A 212 -16.65 -6.91 -11.81
N VAL A 213 -17.09 -7.98 -12.43
CA VAL A 213 -18.03 -8.06 -13.56
C VAL A 213 -19.40 -8.52 -13.11
#